data_9d07f8d117019e23c088d57a347a492e
#
_entry.id   9d07f8d117019e23c088d57a347a492e
#
_cell.length_a   1.000
_cell.length_b   1.000
_cell.length_c   1.000
_cell.angle_alpha   90.00
_cell.angle_beta   90.00
_cell.angle_gamma   90.00
#
_symmetry.space_group_name_H-M   'P 1'
#
loop_
_entity.id
_entity.type
_entity.pdbx_description
1 polymer ?
#
loop_
_entity_poly.entity_id
_entity_poly.type
_entity_poly.pdbx_seq_one_letter_code
_entity_poly.pdbx_strand_id
1 'polypeptide(L)'
;GYILGPDAAIEELGVDDAYPIDDIDDIITGLIEGRDRVYYSMGKDDDFDNCVMEWVKVIRSKAKIGSHPPSEFQVLDHLLHELRLYKSPTEIKLMEKAANISAEGHKAAMAHCRPGVMEYELEAELLCAVTRNGSRAPAYVSIVGSGDNACILHYDSNNAKVKDGDMVLIDAGCEYQHYASDITRSFPASGKFTPEQKAIYEIVLESQKAAIAEVKPGAQWDAPHNASVRVITK
;
A
#
# COMPACT_ATOMS: atom_id res chain seq x y z
N GLY A 1 -17.99 -0.21 -18.82
CA GLY A 1 -16.55 -0.09 -19.00
C GLY A 1 -16.08 -0.95 -20.17
N TYR A 2 -14.91 -0.68 -20.71
CA TYR A 2 -14.27 -1.50 -21.73
C TYR A 2 -13.75 -2.79 -21.08
N ILE A 3 -14.12 -3.93 -21.61
CA ILE A 3 -13.64 -5.24 -21.20
C ILE A 3 -12.81 -5.80 -22.33
N LEU A 4 -11.53 -6.09 -22.07
CA LEU A 4 -10.65 -6.80 -22.98
C LEU A 4 -11.17 -8.23 -23.17
N GLY A 5 -11.40 -8.62 -24.42
CA GLY A 5 -11.58 -10.03 -24.76
C GLY A 5 -10.23 -10.75 -24.83
N PRO A 6 -10.20 -12.10 -24.92
CA PRO A 6 -8.94 -12.84 -24.99
C PRO A 6 -7.99 -12.37 -26.09
N ASP A 7 -8.47 -12.12 -27.30
CA ASP A 7 -7.64 -11.68 -28.44
C ASP A 7 -6.96 -10.33 -28.15
N ALA A 8 -7.73 -9.35 -27.66
CA ALA A 8 -7.19 -8.04 -27.30
C ALA A 8 -6.25 -8.10 -26.10
N ALA A 9 -6.48 -9.01 -25.15
CA ALA A 9 -5.60 -9.20 -23.99
C ALA A 9 -4.21 -9.69 -24.43
N ILE A 10 -4.12 -10.60 -25.41
CA ILE A 10 -2.84 -11.06 -25.96
C ILE A 10 -2.07 -9.89 -26.54
N GLU A 11 -2.73 -9.07 -27.36
CA GLU A 11 -2.10 -7.95 -28.05
C GLU A 11 -1.70 -6.80 -27.08
N GLU A 12 -2.61 -6.39 -26.20
CA GLU A 12 -2.41 -5.21 -25.35
C GLU A 12 -1.56 -5.51 -24.09
N LEU A 13 -1.63 -6.72 -23.54
CA LEU A 13 -0.90 -7.11 -22.34
C LEU A 13 0.39 -7.87 -22.64
N GLY A 14 0.59 -8.32 -23.88
CA GLY A 14 1.78 -9.07 -24.28
C GLY A 14 1.90 -10.43 -23.61
N VAL A 15 0.77 -11.07 -23.29
CA VAL A 15 0.73 -12.46 -22.79
C VAL A 15 0.75 -13.45 -23.94
N ASP A 16 1.25 -14.67 -23.70
CA ASP A 16 1.32 -15.70 -24.75
C ASP A 16 -0.07 -16.22 -25.16
N ASP A 17 -0.95 -16.41 -24.15
CA ASP A 17 -2.31 -16.90 -24.33
C ASP A 17 -3.28 -16.20 -23.36
N ALA A 18 -4.55 -16.11 -23.75
CA ALA A 18 -5.63 -15.62 -22.91
C ALA A 18 -6.92 -16.40 -23.18
N TYR A 19 -7.68 -16.68 -22.16
CA TYR A 19 -8.89 -17.52 -22.22
C TYR A 19 -10.04 -16.88 -21.44
N PRO A 20 -11.31 -17.15 -21.82
CA PRO A 20 -12.45 -16.80 -20.99
C PRO A 20 -12.35 -17.48 -19.60
N ILE A 21 -12.79 -16.79 -18.56
CA ILE A 21 -12.74 -17.33 -17.21
C ILE A 21 -13.60 -18.59 -17.04
N ASP A 22 -14.66 -18.73 -17.84
CA ASP A 22 -15.56 -19.88 -17.82
C ASP A 22 -14.85 -21.18 -18.25
N ASP A 23 -13.73 -21.09 -18.95
CA ASP A 23 -12.94 -22.23 -19.40
C ASP A 23 -11.84 -22.64 -18.39
N ILE A 24 -11.80 -22.02 -17.20
CA ILE A 24 -10.71 -22.17 -16.22
C ILE A 24 -10.45 -23.62 -15.86
N ASP A 25 -11.51 -24.44 -15.69
CA ASP A 25 -11.39 -25.82 -15.25
C ASP A 25 -10.67 -26.69 -16.29
N ASP A 26 -10.97 -26.51 -17.57
CA ASP A 26 -10.31 -27.23 -18.66
C ASP A 26 -8.87 -26.73 -18.88
N ILE A 27 -8.69 -25.41 -18.92
CA ILE A 27 -7.40 -24.80 -19.19
C ILE A 27 -6.39 -25.12 -18.08
N ILE A 28 -6.74 -24.85 -16.81
CA ILE A 28 -5.81 -25.09 -15.70
C ILE A 28 -5.53 -26.59 -15.53
N THR A 29 -6.54 -27.43 -15.67
CA THR A 29 -6.34 -28.90 -15.64
C THR A 29 -5.31 -29.32 -16.69
N GLY A 30 -5.41 -28.83 -17.94
CA GLY A 30 -4.45 -29.11 -19.00
C GLY A 30 -3.06 -28.55 -18.74
N LEU A 31 -2.96 -27.35 -18.14
CA LEU A 31 -1.67 -26.70 -17.86
C LEU A 31 -0.88 -27.40 -16.75
N ILE A 32 -1.55 -27.94 -15.73
CA ILE A 32 -0.89 -28.59 -14.59
C ILE A 32 -0.69 -30.09 -14.78
N GLU A 33 -1.38 -30.72 -15.74
CA GLU A 33 -1.18 -32.13 -16.09
C GLU A 33 0.26 -32.38 -16.53
N GLY A 34 0.89 -33.40 -15.96
CA GLY A 34 2.27 -33.78 -16.31
C GLY A 34 3.34 -32.84 -15.78
N ARG A 35 2.98 -31.86 -14.94
CA ARG A 35 3.96 -31.00 -14.25
C ARG A 35 4.38 -31.63 -12.93
N ASP A 36 5.64 -31.46 -12.56
CA ASP A 36 6.14 -31.95 -11.28
C ASP A 36 5.68 -31.06 -10.14
N ARG A 37 5.63 -29.74 -10.37
CA ARG A 37 5.40 -28.73 -9.33
C ARG A 37 4.46 -27.61 -9.78
N VAL A 38 3.61 -27.16 -8.83
CA VAL A 38 2.74 -26.00 -8.99
C VAL A 38 3.03 -24.99 -7.86
N TYR A 39 3.08 -23.72 -8.22
CA TYR A 39 3.20 -22.61 -7.29
C TYR A 39 1.89 -21.81 -7.30
N TYR A 40 1.26 -21.69 -6.15
CA TYR A 40 0.10 -20.82 -5.96
C TYR A 40 -0.02 -20.39 -4.49
N SER A 41 -0.85 -19.37 -4.21
CA SER A 41 -1.04 -18.84 -2.85
C SER A 41 -2.01 -19.67 -2.03
N MET A 42 -1.61 -20.90 -1.70
CA MET A 42 -2.40 -21.86 -0.93
C MET A 42 -2.84 -21.29 0.42
N GLY A 43 -4.11 -21.49 0.77
CA GLY A 43 -4.68 -21.09 2.06
C GLY A 43 -5.11 -19.62 2.13
N LYS A 44 -5.14 -18.89 1.00
CA LYS A 44 -5.65 -17.53 0.93
C LYS A 44 -7.10 -17.41 0.48
N ASP A 45 -7.54 -18.36 -0.31
CA ASP A 45 -8.88 -18.42 -0.89
C ASP A 45 -9.35 -19.86 -0.91
N ASP A 46 -10.29 -20.17 -0.02
CA ASP A 46 -10.80 -21.54 0.17
C ASP A 46 -11.50 -22.09 -1.11
N ASP A 47 -12.18 -21.22 -1.87
CA ASP A 47 -12.86 -21.63 -3.10
C ASP A 47 -11.84 -21.99 -4.18
N PHE A 48 -10.78 -21.20 -4.32
CA PHE A 48 -9.70 -21.50 -5.26
C PHE A 48 -8.92 -22.75 -4.86
N ASP A 49 -8.64 -22.95 -3.56
CA ASP A 49 -7.99 -24.16 -3.06
C ASP A 49 -8.82 -25.40 -3.39
N ASN A 50 -10.14 -25.31 -3.25
CA ASN A 50 -11.06 -26.39 -3.64
C ASN A 50 -11.00 -26.66 -5.16
N CYS A 51 -10.97 -25.62 -6.01
CA CYS A 51 -10.80 -25.78 -7.44
C CYS A 51 -9.51 -26.54 -7.77
N VAL A 52 -8.38 -26.15 -7.18
CA VAL A 52 -7.09 -26.83 -7.38
C VAL A 52 -7.18 -28.30 -7.02
N MET A 53 -7.84 -28.63 -5.89
CA MET A 53 -8.04 -30.03 -5.48
C MET A 53 -8.92 -30.82 -6.46
N GLU A 54 -9.96 -30.21 -7.02
CA GLU A 54 -10.81 -30.87 -8.03
C GLU A 54 -10.02 -31.11 -9.33
N TRP A 55 -9.25 -30.17 -9.82
CA TRP A 55 -8.39 -30.35 -11.01
C TRP A 55 -7.40 -31.51 -10.81
N VAL A 56 -6.79 -31.61 -9.64
CA VAL A 56 -5.92 -32.75 -9.29
C VAL A 56 -6.67 -34.08 -9.33
N LYS A 57 -7.90 -34.13 -8.82
CA LYS A 57 -8.74 -35.33 -8.85
C LYS A 57 -9.09 -35.74 -10.29
N VAL A 58 -9.45 -34.78 -11.14
CA VAL A 58 -9.72 -34.99 -12.57
C VAL A 58 -8.52 -35.64 -13.25
N ILE A 59 -7.30 -35.09 -13.06
CA ILE A 59 -6.09 -35.65 -13.64
C ILE A 59 -5.82 -37.06 -13.10
N ARG A 60 -5.98 -37.30 -11.79
CA ARG A 60 -5.82 -38.63 -11.17
C ARG A 60 -6.78 -39.66 -11.75
N SER A 61 -8.00 -39.27 -12.10
CA SER A 61 -8.97 -40.15 -12.71
C SER A 61 -8.52 -40.70 -14.07
N LYS A 62 -7.61 -39.97 -14.75
CA LYS A 62 -7.03 -40.32 -16.05
C LYS A 62 -5.72 -41.12 -15.94
N ALA A 63 -5.31 -41.54 -14.76
CA ALA A 63 -4.04 -42.27 -14.53
C ALA A 63 -3.84 -43.51 -15.41
N LYS A 64 -4.94 -44.20 -15.76
CA LYS A 64 -4.89 -45.41 -16.62
C LYS A 64 -4.43 -45.14 -18.05
N ILE A 65 -4.53 -43.87 -18.50
CA ILE A 65 -4.05 -43.44 -19.83
C ILE A 65 -2.73 -42.65 -19.75
N GLY A 66 -2.06 -42.68 -18.61
CA GLY A 66 -0.73 -42.07 -18.42
C GLY A 66 -0.72 -40.67 -17.86
N SER A 67 -1.89 -40.10 -17.56
CA SER A 67 -1.96 -38.77 -16.92
C SER A 67 -1.47 -38.83 -15.47
N HIS A 68 -0.73 -37.83 -15.04
CA HIS A 68 -0.31 -37.69 -13.65
C HIS A 68 -0.43 -36.21 -13.19
N PRO A 69 -0.96 -35.99 -11.99
CA PRO A 69 -1.01 -34.66 -11.41
C PRO A 69 0.37 -34.24 -10.86
N PRO A 70 0.54 -32.94 -10.54
CA PRO A 70 1.70 -32.48 -9.82
C PRO A 70 1.92 -33.24 -8.51
N SER A 71 3.17 -33.53 -8.20
CA SER A 71 3.57 -34.18 -6.95
C SER A 71 3.91 -33.17 -5.84
N GLU A 72 4.21 -31.92 -6.21
CA GLU A 72 4.61 -30.86 -5.30
C GLU A 72 3.74 -29.63 -5.48
N PHE A 73 3.27 -29.09 -4.34
CA PHE A 73 2.60 -27.80 -4.27
C PHE A 73 3.41 -26.88 -3.35
N GLN A 74 3.78 -25.72 -3.85
CA GLN A 74 4.57 -24.74 -3.10
C GLN A 74 3.84 -23.40 -3.03
N VAL A 75 3.90 -22.78 -1.85
CA VAL A 75 3.36 -21.44 -1.64
C VAL A 75 4.16 -20.44 -2.47
N LEU A 76 3.46 -19.72 -3.36
CA LEU A 76 4.05 -18.74 -4.27
C LEU A 76 4.59 -17.51 -3.53
N ASP A 77 4.00 -17.17 -2.38
CA ASP A 77 4.25 -15.92 -1.67
C ASP A 77 5.72 -15.64 -1.37
N HIS A 78 6.46 -16.67 -0.94
CA HIS A 78 7.88 -16.48 -0.60
C HIS A 78 8.73 -16.03 -1.80
N LEU A 79 8.43 -16.51 -3.01
CA LEU A 79 9.11 -16.09 -4.23
C LEU A 79 8.77 -14.64 -4.58
N LEU A 80 7.48 -14.29 -4.46
CA LEU A 80 7.02 -12.92 -4.70
C LEU A 80 7.59 -11.94 -3.67
N HIS A 81 7.68 -12.34 -2.40
CA HIS A 81 8.27 -11.51 -1.35
C HIS A 81 9.74 -11.23 -1.61
N GLU A 82 10.53 -12.24 -2.02
CA GLU A 82 11.94 -12.06 -2.37
C GLU A 82 12.12 -11.12 -3.58
N LEU A 83 11.28 -11.27 -4.62
CA LEU A 83 11.30 -10.38 -5.78
C LEU A 83 10.94 -8.94 -5.43
N ARG A 84 10.01 -8.75 -4.46
CA ARG A 84 9.55 -7.42 -4.01
C ARG A 84 10.49 -6.77 -3.00
N LEU A 85 11.39 -7.51 -2.38
CA LEU A 85 12.32 -6.99 -1.39
C LEU A 85 13.30 -5.98 -2.01
N TYR A 86 13.82 -6.27 -3.19
CA TYR A 86 14.75 -5.41 -3.92
C TYR A 86 14.03 -4.70 -5.07
N LYS A 87 13.93 -3.37 -4.98
CA LYS A 87 13.26 -2.55 -6.00
C LYS A 87 14.20 -2.25 -7.16
N SER A 88 13.69 -2.40 -8.37
CA SER A 88 14.39 -1.96 -9.58
C SER A 88 14.49 -0.42 -9.64
N PRO A 89 15.38 0.15 -10.47
CA PRO A 89 15.45 1.60 -10.66
C PRO A 89 14.14 2.22 -11.16
N THR A 90 13.31 1.47 -11.91
CA THR A 90 12.00 1.93 -12.37
C THR A 90 11.01 2.00 -11.22
N GLU A 91 10.96 0.98 -10.37
CA GLU A 91 10.12 0.96 -9.17
C GLU A 91 10.45 2.11 -8.22
N ILE A 92 11.75 2.37 -7.99
CA ILE A 92 12.21 3.48 -7.16
C ILE A 92 11.69 4.81 -7.72
N LYS A 93 11.75 5.04 -9.04
CA LYS A 93 11.21 6.26 -9.66
C LYS A 93 9.70 6.40 -9.47
N LEU A 94 8.95 5.31 -9.52
CA LEU A 94 7.50 5.33 -9.26
C LEU A 94 7.21 5.66 -7.79
N MET A 95 7.95 5.08 -6.85
CA MET A 95 7.85 5.38 -5.41
C MET A 95 8.20 6.85 -5.12
N GLU A 96 9.27 7.37 -5.71
CA GLU A 96 9.64 8.79 -5.61
C GLU A 96 8.54 9.71 -6.18
N LYS A 97 7.95 9.32 -7.31
CA LYS A 97 6.85 10.07 -7.91
C LYS A 97 5.62 10.08 -7.00
N ALA A 98 5.24 8.93 -6.43
CA ALA A 98 4.14 8.82 -5.47
C ALA A 98 4.39 9.70 -4.23
N ALA A 99 5.59 9.64 -3.65
CA ALA A 99 5.96 10.46 -2.50
C ALA A 99 5.91 11.97 -2.81
N ASN A 100 6.38 12.39 -3.98
CA ASN A 100 6.32 13.79 -4.42
C ASN A 100 4.89 14.28 -4.62
N ILE A 101 4.01 13.46 -5.21
CA ILE A 101 2.59 13.77 -5.37
C ILE A 101 1.93 13.96 -4.00
N SER A 102 2.16 13.06 -3.06
CA SER A 102 1.61 13.18 -1.70
C SER A 102 2.16 14.40 -0.96
N ALA A 103 3.44 14.73 -1.13
CA ALA A 103 4.01 15.94 -0.54
C ALA A 103 3.29 17.21 -1.04
N GLU A 104 2.93 17.30 -2.32
CA GLU A 104 2.12 18.42 -2.84
C GLU A 104 0.69 18.41 -2.25
N GLY A 105 0.10 17.24 -2.03
CA GLY A 105 -1.17 17.11 -1.31
C GLY A 105 -1.11 17.68 0.11
N HIS A 106 -0.10 17.28 0.88
CA HIS A 106 0.13 17.82 2.24
C HIS A 106 0.35 19.33 2.25
N LYS A 107 1.11 19.87 1.31
CA LYS A 107 1.31 21.32 1.18
C LYS A 107 0.00 22.05 0.90
N ALA A 108 -0.85 21.52 0.04
CA ALA A 108 -2.16 22.09 -0.27
C ALA A 108 -3.07 22.12 0.98
N ALA A 109 -3.17 21.01 1.70
CA ALA A 109 -3.92 20.95 2.95
C ALA A 109 -3.39 21.92 4.01
N MET A 110 -2.07 21.99 4.20
CA MET A 110 -1.44 22.96 5.11
C MET A 110 -1.75 24.41 4.73
N ALA A 111 -1.71 24.74 3.43
CA ALA A 111 -2.00 26.10 2.94
C ALA A 111 -3.47 26.48 3.13
N HIS A 112 -4.39 25.51 3.09
CA HIS A 112 -5.81 25.76 3.32
C HIS A 112 -6.18 25.79 4.81
N CYS A 113 -5.37 25.18 5.66
CA CYS A 113 -5.66 25.03 7.09
C CYS A 113 -5.72 26.38 7.80
N ARG A 114 -6.81 26.58 8.54
CA ARG A 114 -7.03 27.70 9.46
C ARG A 114 -8.13 27.33 10.45
N PRO A 115 -8.20 28.00 11.58
CA PRO A 115 -9.34 27.82 12.50
C PRO A 115 -10.68 28.04 11.80
N GLY A 116 -11.62 27.14 12.04
CA GLY A 116 -12.98 27.19 11.49
C GLY A 116 -13.23 26.28 10.29
N VAL A 117 -12.21 25.77 9.59
CA VAL A 117 -12.38 24.76 8.55
C VAL A 117 -12.72 23.40 9.16
N MET A 118 -13.28 22.52 8.37
CA MET A 118 -13.56 21.14 8.78
C MET A 118 -12.40 20.22 8.37
N GLU A 119 -12.18 19.14 9.10
CA GLU A 119 -11.14 18.15 8.79
C GLU A 119 -11.30 17.59 7.37
N TYR A 120 -12.54 17.30 6.93
CA TYR A 120 -12.81 16.82 5.55
C TYR A 120 -12.52 17.88 4.48
N GLU A 121 -12.50 19.19 4.80
CA GLU A 121 -12.10 20.22 3.82
C GLU A 121 -10.59 20.13 3.56
N LEU A 122 -9.79 19.84 4.59
CA LEU A 122 -8.35 19.60 4.44
C LEU A 122 -8.08 18.32 3.64
N GLU A 123 -8.85 17.27 3.88
CA GLU A 123 -8.82 16.04 3.09
C GLU A 123 -9.14 16.32 1.61
N ALA A 124 -10.20 17.09 1.34
CA ALA A 124 -10.58 17.44 -0.02
C ALA A 124 -9.49 18.21 -0.77
N GLU A 125 -8.81 19.16 -0.12
CA GLU A 125 -7.69 19.90 -0.70
C GLU A 125 -6.50 18.99 -1.01
N LEU A 126 -6.18 18.07 -0.10
CA LEU A 126 -5.14 17.07 -0.30
C LEU A 126 -5.46 16.20 -1.52
N LEU A 127 -6.66 15.59 -1.56
CA LEU A 127 -7.10 14.71 -2.63
C LEU A 127 -7.17 15.44 -3.98
N CYS A 128 -7.61 16.70 -3.99
CA CYS A 128 -7.63 17.52 -5.19
C CYS A 128 -6.21 17.74 -5.75
N ALA A 129 -5.24 18.08 -4.89
CA ALA A 129 -3.87 18.28 -5.29
C ALA A 129 -3.23 16.97 -5.78
N VAL A 130 -3.45 15.86 -5.10
CA VAL A 130 -2.98 14.52 -5.47
C VAL A 130 -3.52 14.12 -6.85
N THR A 131 -4.81 14.32 -7.09
CA THR A 131 -5.45 13.99 -8.37
C THR A 131 -4.93 14.85 -9.51
N ARG A 132 -4.74 16.16 -9.30
CA ARG A 132 -4.15 17.07 -10.29
C ARG A 132 -2.73 16.69 -10.69
N ASN A 133 -2.00 16.04 -9.81
CA ASN A 133 -0.63 15.57 -10.05
C ASN A 133 -0.54 14.15 -10.63
N GLY A 134 -1.69 13.53 -10.96
CA GLY A 134 -1.78 12.31 -11.75
C GLY A 134 -2.00 11.02 -10.95
N SER A 135 -2.16 11.07 -9.64
CA SER A 135 -2.66 9.93 -8.87
C SER A 135 -4.19 9.89 -8.92
N ARG A 136 -4.77 8.72 -9.13
CA ARG A 136 -6.21 8.53 -9.27
C ARG A 136 -6.88 7.99 -7.99
N ALA A 137 -6.09 7.56 -7.03
CA ALA A 137 -6.58 6.95 -5.80
C ALA A 137 -5.69 7.29 -4.60
N PRO A 138 -6.26 7.43 -3.40
CA PRO A 138 -5.49 7.38 -2.18
C PRO A 138 -4.90 5.97 -1.98
N ALA A 139 -3.76 5.88 -1.31
CA ALA A 139 -3.15 4.59 -0.96
C ALA A 139 -3.91 3.88 0.16
N TYR A 140 -4.54 4.64 1.02
CA TYR A 140 -5.36 4.21 2.15
C TYR A 140 -6.34 5.33 2.53
N VAL A 141 -7.27 5.03 3.45
CA VAL A 141 -8.20 6.03 3.98
C VAL A 141 -7.41 7.13 4.68
N SER A 142 -7.57 8.38 4.23
CA SER A 142 -6.84 9.51 4.82
C SER A 142 -7.29 9.77 6.25
N ILE A 143 -6.34 10.06 7.11
CA ILE A 143 -6.55 10.45 8.51
C ILE A 143 -6.27 11.95 8.60
N VAL A 144 -7.28 12.72 9.02
CA VAL A 144 -7.17 14.16 9.25
C VAL A 144 -7.76 14.47 10.62
N GLY A 145 -6.92 14.52 11.64
CA GLY A 145 -7.34 14.77 13.01
C GLY A 145 -6.90 16.13 13.53
N SER A 146 -7.77 16.86 14.20
CA SER A 146 -7.48 18.14 14.85
C SER A 146 -7.70 18.08 16.36
N GLY A 147 -6.87 18.76 17.15
CA GLY A 147 -6.94 18.75 18.59
C GLY A 147 -6.87 17.32 19.15
N ASP A 148 -7.85 16.92 19.95
CA ASP A 148 -7.89 15.60 20.59
C ASP A 148 -8.01 14.44 19.58
N ASN A 149 -8.62 14.68 18.41
CA ASN A 149 -8.72 13.69 17.34
C ASN A 149 -7.34 13.29 16.78
N ALA A 150 -6.38 14.21 16.80
CA ALA A 150 -5.01 13.95 16.38
C ALA A 150 -4.28 12.93 17.27
N CYS A 151 -4.84 12.60 18.44
CA CYS A 151 -4.32 11.61 19.37
C CYS A 151 -4.99 10.24 19.22
N ILE A 152 -5.97 10.10 18.32
CA ILE A 152 -6.68 8.84 18.06
C ILE A 152 -5.99 8.13 16.89
N LEU A 153 -5.42 6.96 17.17
CA LEU A 153 -4.78 6.14 16.14
C LEU A 153 -5.83 5.67 15.11
N HIS A 154 -5.52 5.84 13.82
CA HIS A 154 -6.41 5.52 12.70
C HIS A 154 -7.77 6.25 12.77
N TYR A 155 -7.76 7.52 13.20
CA TYR A 155 -8.96 8.37 13.15
C TYR A 155 -9.36 8.65 11.69
N ASP A 156 -10.50 8.14 11.27
CA ASP A 156 -10.96 8.18 9.86
C ASP A 156 -12.25 8.99 9.63
N SER A 157 -12.85 9.48 10.70
CA SER A 157 -14.14 10.20 10.60
C SER A 157 -14.00 11.58 9.95
N ASN A 158 -12.86 12.25 10.10
CA ASN A 158 -12.50 13.52 9.47
C ASN A 158 -13.60 14.60 9.49
N ASN A 159 -14.40 14.67 10.56
CA ASN A 159 -15.65 15.44 10.57
C ASN A 159 -15.72 16.54 11.64
N ALA A 160 -14.65 16.77 12.35
CA ALA A 160 -14.60 17.83 13.36
C ALA A 160 -14.18 19.18 12.76
N LYS A 161 -14.54 20.25 13.47
CA LYS A 161 -14.11 21.60 13.15
C LYS A 161 -12.77 21.91 13.81
N VAL A 162 -11.81 22.32 13.02
CA VAL A 162 -10.50 22.81 13.47
C VAL A 162 -10.67 24.08 14.30
N LYS A 163 -10.12 24.08 15.52
CA LYS A 163 -10.19 25.23 16.44
C LYS A 163 -8.90 26.00 16.49
N ASP A 164 -8.96 27.22 16.94
CA ASP A 164 -7.76 27.99 17.24
C ASP A 164 -6.95 27.31 18.38
N GLY A 165 -5.65 27.22 18.19
CA GLY A 165 -4.75 26.51 19.11
C GLY A 165 -4.62 25.02 18.89
N ASP A 166 -5.44 24.40 18.02
CA ASP A 166 -5.30 22.97 17.71
C ASP A 166 -4.00 22.67 16.96
N MET A 167 -3.45 21.50 17.24
CA MET A 167 -2.54 20.82 16.30
C MET A 167 -3.38 19.99 15.34
N VAL A 168 -2.99 19.98 14.08
CA VAL A 168 -3.59 19.12 13.04
C VAL A 168 -2.57 18.07 12.65
N LEU A 169 -3.00 16.81 12.64
CA LEU A 169 -2.25 15.68 12.11
C LEU A 169 -2.94 15.23 10.83
N ILE A 170 -2.17 15.09 9.77
CA ILE A 170 -2.61 14.47 8.52
C ILE A 170 -1.72 13.27 8.25
N ASP A 171 -2.34 12.09 8.14
CA ASP A 171 -1.71 10.86 7.68
C ASP A 171 -2.42 10.43 6.40
N ALA A 172 -1.76 10.67 5.28
CA ALA A 172 -2.33 10.44 3.96
C ALA A 172 -1.25 10.18 2.92
N GLY A 173 -1.57 9.30 2.01
CA GLY A 173 -0.71 8.96 0.89
C GLY A 173 -1.50 8.68 -0.37
N CYS A 174 -0.87 8.78 -1.51
CA CYS A 174 -1.45 8.43 -2.79
C CYS A 174 -0.89 7.12 -3.33
N GLU A 175 -1.69 6.46 -4.15
CA GLU A 175 -1.22 5.36 -5.00
C GLU A 175 -0.90 5.92 -6.39
N TYR A 176 0.27 5.62 -6.91
CA TYR A 176 0.69 5.97 -8.27
C TYR A 176 1.26 4.75 -8.97
N GLN A 177 0.56 4.27 -10.00
CA GLN A 177 0.94 3.08 -10.78
C GLN A 177 1.31 1.87 -9.89
N HIS A 178 0.42 1.53 -8.96
CA HIS A 178 0.52 0.42 -7.99
C HIS A 178 1.58 0.60 -6.89
N TYR A 179 2.18 1.79 -6.75
CA TYR A 179 3.08 2.14 -5.65
C TYR A 179 2.44 3.16 -4.72
N ALA A 180 2.32 2.77 -3.47
CA ALA A 180 1.80 3.62 -2.40
C ALA A 180 2.89 4.55 -1.87
N SER A 181 2.49 5.75 -1.46
CA SER A 181 3.24 6.60 -0.53
C SER A 181 2.48 6.71 0.78
N ASP A 182 3.20 7.01 1.84
CA ASP A 182 2.69 7.09 3.20
C ASP A 182 3.40 8.22 3.93
N ILE A 183 2.68 9.29 4.25
CA ILE A 183 3.26 10.50 4.85
C ILE A 183 2.36 11.00 5.97
N THR A 184 2.92 11.08 7.17
CA THR A 184 2.27 11.77 8.28
C THR A 184 2.95 13.10 8.57
N ARG A 185 2.17 14.16 8.74
CA ARG A 185 2.65 15.49 9.16
C ARG A 185 1.72 16.11 10.18
N SER A 186 2.33 16.73 11.20
CA SER A 186 1.62 17.51 12.22
C SER A 186 2.02 18.97 12.13
N PHE A 187 1.06 19.87 12.26
CA PHE A 187 1.29 21.31 12.18
C PHE A 187 0.20 22.07 12.96
N PRO A 188 0.48 23.31 13.42
CA PRO A 188 -0.52 24.10 14.13
C PRO A 188 -1.54 24.72 13.19
N ALA A 189 -2.82 24.66 13.58
CA ALA A 189 -3.95 25.21 12.81
C ALA A 189 -3.82 26.72 12.54
N SER A 190 -3.19 27.46 13.45
CA SER A 190 -2.92 28.90 13.33
C SER A 190 -1.73 29.25 12.42
N GLY A 191 -0.98 28.25 11.91
CA GLY A 191 0.26 28.43 11.16
C GLY A 191 1.47 28.78 12.02
N LYS A 192 1.32 28.89 13.35
CA LYS A 192 2.42 29.18 14.28
C LYS A 192 2.34 28.28 15.51
N PHE A 193 3.45 27.64 15.85
CA PHE A 193 3.58 26.86 17.07
C PHE A 193 3.56 27.76 18.31
N THR A 194 2.87 27.33 19.36
CA THR A 194 3.17 27.85 20.70
C THR A 194 4.52 27.34 21.16
N PRO A 195 5.14 27.94 22.21
CA PRO A 195 6.39 27.42 22.78
C PRO A 195 6.32 25.95 23.17
N GLU A 196 5.20 25.51 23.77
CA GLU A 196 4.97 24.13 24.23
C GLU A 196 4.82 23.17 23.04
N GLN A 197 3.99 23.54 22.05
CA GLN A 197 3.83 22.75 20.82
C GLN A 197 5.17 22.59 20.10
N LYS A 198 5.96 23.69 20.01
CA LYS A 198 7.26 23.65 19.37
C LYS A 198 8.23 22.73 20.09
N ALA A 199 8.29 22.79 21.42
CA ALA A 199 9.18 21.94 22.20
C ALA A 199 8.91 20.45 21.96
N ILE A 200 7.63 20.03 22.01
CA ILE A 200 7.24 18.64 21.74
C ILE A 200 7.50 18.27 20.27
N TYR A 201 7.16 19.15 19.34
CA TYR A 201 7.39 18.89 17.90
C TYR A 201 8.88 18.66 17.60
N GLU A 202 9.78 19.45 18.18
CA GLU A 202 11.23 19.33 17.98
C GLU A 202 11.77 18.01 18.52
N ILE A 203 11.26 17.51 19.67
CA ILE A 203 11.62 16.19 20.20
C ILE A 203 11.20 15.08 19.23
N VAL A 204 9.95 15.13 18.70
CA VAL A 204 9.45 14.15 17.74
C VAL A 204 10.23 14.19 16.44
N LEU A 205 10.57 15.39 15.96
CA LEU A 205 11.38 15.57 14.74
C LEU A 205 12.80 15.00 14.91
N GLU A 206 13.43 15.23 16.07
CA GLU A 206 14.75 14.65 16.39
C GLU A 206 14.67 13.12 16.44
N SER A 207 13.62 12.58 17.06
CA SER A 207 13.34 11.15 17.13
C SER A 207 13.20 10.53 15.73
N GLN A 208 12.41 11.16 14.85
CA GLN A 208 12.25 10.71 13.46
C GLN A 208 13.58 10.71 12.70
N LYS A 209 14.37 11.78 12.80
CA LYS A 209 15.68 11.87 12.15
C LYS A 209 16.65 10.80 12.66
N ALA A 210 16.64 10.53 13.96
CA ALA A 210 17.45 9.47 14.56
C ALA A 210 17.04 8.09 14.05
N ALA A 211 15.72 7.82 13.93
CA ALA A 211 15.22 6.58 13.38
C ALA A 211 15.63 6.40 11.90
N ILE A 212 15.45 7.43 11.08
CA ILE A 212 15.82 7.40 9.65
C ILE A 212 17.33 7.13 9.47
N ALA A 213 18.19 7.68 10.32
CA ALA A 213 19.64 7.48 10.26
C ALA A 213 20.06 6.02 10.51
N GLU A 214 19.22 5.22 11.16
CA GLU A 214 19.46 3.79 11.36
C GLU A 214 19.02 2.91 10.17
N VAL A 215 18.27 3.45 9.23
CA VAL A 215 17.82 2.72 8.03
C VAL A 215 18.99 2.61 7.04
N LYS A 216 19.72 1.49 7.12
CA LYS A 216 20.89 1.21 6.29
C LYS A 216 21.06 -0.30 6.08
N PRO A 217 21.76 -0.73 5.04
CA PRO A 217 22.06 -2.14 4.82
C PRO A 217 22.69 -2.80 6.04
N GLY A 218 22.16 -3.96 6.44
CA GLY A 218 22.64 -4.70 7.61
C GLY A 218 22.09 -4.25 8.96
N ALA A 219 21.26 -3.18 9.00
CA ALA A 219 20.57 -2.79 10.23
C ALA A 219 19.51 -3.82 10.62
N GLN A 220 19.34 -4.03 11.92
CA GLN A 220 18.25 -4.85 12.43
C GLN A 220 16.90 -4.10 12.30
N TRP A 221 15.81 -4.85 12.20
CA TRP A 221 14.47 -4.28 12.02
C TRP A 221 14.07 -3.31 13.14
N ASP A 222 14.48 -3.58 14.37
CA ASP A 222 14.15 -2.76 15.55
C ASP A 222 15.11 -1.58 15.79
N ALA A 223 16.20 -1.46 15.00
CA ALA A 223 17.18 -0.37 15.19
C ALA A 223 16.57 1.03 15.08
N PRO A 224 15.71 1.35 14.09
CA PRO A 224 15.01 2.64 14.02
C PRO A 224 14.11 2.90 15.25
N HIS A 225 13.35 1.90 15.69
CA HIS A 225 12.51 2.00 16.88
C HIS A 225 13.35 2.32 18.13
N ASN A 226 14.42 1.57 18.35
CA ASN A 226 15.30 1.77 19.48
C ASN A 226 15.99 3.15 19.46
N ALA A 227 16.30 3.68 18.27
CA ALA A 227 16.83 5.04 18.13
C ALA A 227 15.80 6.10 18.53
N SER A 228 14.54 5.93 18.08
CA SER A 228 13.42 6.79 18.44
C SER A 228 13.19 6.81 19.96
N VAL A 229 13.10 5.62 20.59
CA VAL A 229 12.92 5.50 22.05
C VAL A 229 14.03 6.21 22.84
N ARG A 230 15.29 6.07 22.41
CA ARG A 230 16.42 6.77 23.07
C ARG A 230 16.31 8.30 23.06
N VAL A 231 15.69 8.87 22.02
CA VAL A 231 15.47 10.32 21.96
C VAL A 231 14.32 10.74 22.86
N ILE A 232 13.19 10.04 22.77
CA ILE A 232 11.97 10.42 23.50
C ILE A 232 12.12 10.24 25.03
N THR A 233 12.98 9.32 25.48
CA THR A 233 13.17 9.03 26.90
C THR A 233 14.27 9.87 27.61
N LYS A 234 14.92 10.76 26.89
CA LYS A 234 15.89 11.73 27.43
C LYS A 234 15.15 12.96 27.97
#